data_eff6a007b14ead3f85070b1536e7a3f2
#
_entry.id   eff6a007b14ead3f85070b1536e7a3f2
#
_cell.length_a   1.000
_cell.length_b   1.000
_cell.length_c   1.000
_cell.angle_alpha   90.00
_cell.angle_beta   90.00
_cell.angle_gamma   90.00
#
_symmetry.space_group_name_H-M   'P 1'
#
loop_
_entity.id
_entity.type
_entity.pdbx_description
1 polymer ?
#
loop_
_entity_poly.entity_id
_entity_poly.type
_entity_poly.pdbx_seq_one_letter_code
_entity_poly.pdbx_strand_id
1 'polypeptide(L)'
;MVTLHSGKQIIIDNKRIASKEEAAAVSQEEAFKNTLTYQVLKKHNHSDNMEHLQIQFDSMGVYDNTYVGILQTAYASGLKEFPMPCVFTNCHNCLCAVGGTINTDVHKYAESACKKSGGIFVPPHEAVIHQYMREMIVKSGDMSIVSDSH
;
A
#
# COMPACT_ATOMS: atom_id res chain seq x y z
N MET A 1 12.19 -3.55 -30.65
CA MET A 1 10.78 -3.84 -31.08
C MET A 1 10.02 -4.34 -29.83
N VAL A 2 8.85 -3.80 -29.56
CA VAL A 2 7.99 -4.24 -28.46
C VAL A 2 6.98 -5.23 -29.03
N THR A 3 6.86 -6.41 -28.42
CA THR A 3 5.88 -7.42 -28.79
C THR A 3 4.79 -7.49 -27.73
N LEU A 4 3.54 -7.38 -28.15
CA LEU A 4 2.38 -7.53 -27.27
C LEU A 4 1.94 -9.00 -27.27
N HIS A 5 1.79 -9.56 -26.08
CA HIS A 5 1.27 -10.90 -25.88
C HIS A 5 -0.10 -10.81 -25.23
N SER A 6 -1.07 -11.57 -25.73
CA SER A 6 -2.42 -11.68 -25.18
C SER A 6 -2.60 -12.99 -24.42
N GLY A 7 -3.47 -12.98 -23.40
CA GLY A 7 -3.77 -14.15 -22.59
C GLY A 7 -2.73 -14.42 -21.50
N LYS A 8 -2.88 -15.55 -20.82
CA LYS A 8 -1.96 -15.99 -19.77
C LYS A 8 -0.60 -16.33 -20.36
N GLN A 9 0.46 -15.80 -19.76
CA GLN A 9 1.84 -16.06 -20.15
C GLN A 9 2.59 -16.70 -18.98
N ILE A 10 3.52 -17.59 -19.28
CA ILE A 10 4.47 -18.15 -18.31
C ILE A 10 5.83 -17.55 -18.60
N ILE A 11 6.49 -17.01 -17.58
CA ILE A 11 7.84 -16.47 -17.67
C ILE A 11 8.81 -17.49 -17.09
N ILE A 12 9.83 -17.86 -17.86
CA ILE A 12 10.88 -18.78 -17.44
C ILE A 12 12.11 -17.97 -16.99
N ASP A 13 12.64 -18.31 -15.81
CA ASP A 13 13.83 -17.72 -15.19
C ASP A 13 13.77 -16.19 -15.08
N ASN A 14 12.59 -15.62 -14.99
CA ASN A 14 12.33 -14.17 -15.00
C ASN A 14 12.93 -13.43 -16.23
N LYS A 15 13.15 -14.12 -17.34
CA LYS A 15 13.84 -13.57 -18.51
C LYS A 15 13.06 -13.63 -19.80
N ARG A 16 12.32 -14.70 -20.04
CA ARG A 16 11.63 -14.91 -21.31
C ARG A 16 10.25 -15.51 -21.13
N ILE A 17 9.40 -15.27 -22.09
CA ILE A 17 8.10 -15.93 -22.17
C ILE A 17 8.31 -17.36 -22.69
N ALA A 18 7.68 -18.33 -22.04
CA ALA A 18 7.70 -19.73 -22.43
C ALA A 18 7.08 -19.96 -23.81
N SER A 19 7.57 -20.96 -24.55
CA SER A 19 6.87 -21.48 -25.72
C SER A 19 5.57 -22.17 -25.29
N LYS A 20 4.70 -22.50 -26.26
CA LYS A 20 3.45 -23.22 -25.97
C LYS A 20 3.70 -24.61 -25.38
N GLU A 21 4.72 -25.29 -25.84
CA GLU A 21 5.13 -26.61 -25.38
C GLU A 21 5.68 -26.56 -23.95
N GLU A 22 6.55 -25.63 -23.66
CA GLU A 22 7.08 -25.39 -22.33
C GLU A 22 5.97 -25.00 -21.35
N ALA A 23 5.06 -24.11 -21.76
CA ALA A 23 3.92 -23.70 -20.95
C ALA A 23 2.96 -24.86 -20.67
N ALA A 24 2.78 -25.77 -21.59
CA ALA A 24 1.94 -26.96 -21.42
C ALA A 24 2.55 -28.01 -20.46
N ALA A 25 3.86 -27.96 -20.26
CA ALA A 25 4.57 -28.86 -19.33
C ALA A 25 4.45 -28.38 -17.85
N VAL A 26 4.08 -27.11 -17.60
CA VAL A 26 3.92 -26.56 -16.25
C VAL A 26 2.49 -26.77 -15.76
N SER A 27 2.34 -27.36 -14.59
CA SER A 27 1.01 -27.51 -13.99
C SER A 27 0.42 -26.12 -13.63
N GLN A 28 -0.90 -26.00 -13.74
CA GLN A 28 -1.57 -24.73 -13.39
C GLN A 28 -1.35 -24.35 -11.91
N GLU A 29 -1.30 -25.34 -11.04
CA GLU A 29 -1.05 -25.13 -9.61
C GLU A 29 0.37 -24.60 -9.36
N GLU A 30 1.36 -25.16 -10.03
CA GLU A 30 2.74 -24.71 -9.93
C GLU A 30 2.91 -23.28 -10.50
N ALA A 31 2.33 -23.02 -11.67
CA ALA A 31 2.33 -21.69 -12.27
C ALA A 31 1.66 -20.65 -11.34
N PHE A 32 0.55 -21.01 -10.70
CA PHE A 32 -0.15 -20.14 -9.75
C PHE A 32 0.72 -19.84 -8.52
N LYS A 33 1.33 -20.87 -7.92
CA LYS A 33 2.21 -20.72 -6.74
C LYS A 33 3.47 -19.90 -7.02
N ASN A 34 3.90 -19.84 -8.28
CA ASN A 34 5.05 -19.05 -8.71
C ASN A 34 4.71 -17.62 -9.14
N THR A 35 3.45 -17.18 -9.03
CA THR A 35 3.10 -15.77 -9.27
C THR A 35 3.62 -14.85 -8.17
N LEU A 36 4.00 -13.63 -8.54
CA LEU A 36 4.38 -12.60 -7.56
C LEU A 36 3.28 -12.39 -6.51
N THR A 37 2.03 -12.32 -6.95
CA THR A 37 0.89 -12.15 -6.05
C THR A 37 0.80 -13.27 -5.01
N TYR A 38 0.92 -14.53 -5.43
CA TYR A 38 0.89 -15.66 -4.50
C TYR A 38 2.05 -15.60 -3.50
N GLN A 39 3.27 -15.29 -3.97
CA GLN A 39 4.45 -15.23 -3.12
C GLN A 39 4.35 -14.09 -2.09
N VAL A 40 3.88 -12.91 -2.52
CA VAL A 40 3.68 -11.76 -1.62
C VAL A 40 2.60 -12.07 -0.58
N LEU A 41 1.44 -12.60 -1.01
CA LEU A 41 0.36 -12.99 -0.09
C LEU A 41 0.83 -14.06 0.90
N LYS A 42 1.54 -15.09 0.43
CA LYS A 42 2.08 -16.15 1.29
C LYS A 42 3.07 -15.62 2.33
N LYS A 43 3.94 -14.70 1.93
CA LYS A 43 4.92 -14.07 2.83
C LYS A 43 4.23 -13.31 3.99
N HIS A 44 3.10 -12.65 3.71
CA HIS A 44 2.39 -11.79 4.67
C HIS A 44 1.21 -12.47 5.35
N ASN A 45 0.91 -13.72 5.01
CA ASN A 45 -0.17 -14.47 5.62
C ASN A 45 0.31 -15.17 6.89
N HIS A 46 -0.33 -14.86 8.00
CA HIS A 46 -0.10 -15.50 9.30
C HIS A 46 -1.02 -16.70 9.57
N SER A 47 -1.87 -17.03 8.59
CA SER A 47 -2.68 -18.24 8.59
C SER A 47 -1.99 -19.34 7.77
N ASP A 48 -2.15 -20.60 8.17
CA ASP A 48 -1.71 -21.74 7.38
C ASP A 48 -2.62 -21.99 6.15
N ASN A 49 -3.72 -21.25 6.04
CA ASN A 49 -4.71 -21.40 4.99
C ASN A 49 -4.62 -20.27 3.97
N MET A 50 -4.38 -20.60 2.71
CA MET A 50 -4.32 -19.64 1.60
C MET A 50 -5.70 -19.27 1.01
N GLU A 51 -6.78 -19.92 1.46
CA GLU A 51 -8.16 -19.54 1.10
C GLU A 51 -8.74 -18.51 2.07
N HIS A 52 -8.23 -18.50 3.33
CA HIS A 52 -8.62 -17.56 4.37
C HIS A 52 -7.39 -16.87 4.94
N LEU A 53 -7.02 -15.76 4.32
CA LEU A 53 -5.78 -15.05 4.63
C LEU A 53 -5.92 -14.20 5.90
N GLN A 54 -4.88 -14.23 6.73
CA GLN A 54 -4.66 -13.29 7.83
C GLN A 54 -3.43 -12.43 7.49
N ILE A 55 -3.66 -11.37 6.76
CA ILE A 55 -2.58 -10.53 6.21
C ILE A 55 -2.12 -9.50 7.24
N GLN A 56 -0.82 -9.40 7.42
CA GLN A 56 -0.15 -8.29 8.07
C GLN A 56 0.52 -7.40 7.02
N PHE A 57 0.22 -6.11 7.06
CA PHE A 57 0.84 -5.13 6.18
C PHE A 57 2.16 -4.62 6.76
N ASP A 58 3.10 -4.26 5.88
CA ASP A 58 4.40 -3.69 6.27
C ASP A 58 4.31 -2.19 6.54
N SER A 59 3.37 -1.50 5.92
CA SER A 59 3.18 -0.06 6.11
C SER A 59 1.77 0.39 5.76
N MET A 60 1.40 1.57 6.25
CA MET A 60 0.12 2.21 5.98
C MET A 60 0.33 3.65 5.49
N GLY A 61 -0.43 4.03 4.46
CA GLY A 61 -0.52 5.41 4.00
C GLY A 61 -1.92 5.96 4.18
N VAL A 62 -2.04 7.20 4.64
CA VAL A 62 -3.32 7.88 4.86
C VAL A 62 -3.23 9.30 4.31
N TYR A 63 -4.27 9.76 3.64
CA TYR A 63 -4.28 11.10 3.07
C TYR A 63 -5.27 12.04 3.78
N ASP A 64 -5.11 13.34 3.56
CA ASP A 64 -5.72 14.42 4.32
C ASP A 64 -7.25 14.36 4.48
N ASN A 65 -7.99 13.88 3.50
CA ASN A 65 -9.45 13.79 3.60
C ASN A 65 -9.94 12.62 4.47
N THR A 66 -9.11 11.63 4.74
CA THR A 66 -9.55 10.38 5.40
C THR A 66 -8.98 10.20 6.80
N TYR A 67 -7.81 10.74 7.11
CA TYR A 67 -7.13 10.41 8.36
C TYR A 67 -7.87 10.87 9.62
N VAL A 68 -8.69 11.90 9.55
CA VAL A 68 -9.45 12.35 10.74
C VAL A 68 -10.38 11.23 11.22
N GLY A 69 -11.18 10.67 10.33
CA GLY A 69 -12.09 9.57 10.66
C GLY A 69 -11.35 8.29 11.07
N ILE A 70 -10.26 7.97 10.37
CA ILE A 70 -9.40 6.81 10.68
C ILE A 70 -8.82 6.95 12.08
N LEU A 71 -8.23 8.10 12.40
CA LEU A 71 -7.64 8.35 13.72
C LEU A 71 -8.68 8.34 14.84
N GLN A 72 -9.84 8.94 14.62
CA GLN A 72 -10.93 8.92 15.61
C GLN A 72 -11.36 7.47 15.92
N THR A 73 -11.53 6.65 14.89
CA THR A 73 -11.88 5.24 15.05
C THR A 73 -10.76 4.47 15.74
N ALA A 74 -9.52 4.70 15.34
CA ALA A 74 -8.35 4.04 15.92
C ALA A 74 -8.19 4.39 17.41
N TYR A 75 -8.29 5.65 17.78
CA TYR A 75 -8.22 6.07 19.19
C TYR A 75 -9.38 5.54 20.02
N ALA A 76 -10.60 5.54 19.48
CA ALA A 76 -11.75 4.92 20.12
C ALA A 76 -11.57 3.42 20.36
N SER A 77 -10.80 2.76 19.48
CA SER A 77 -10.41 1.35 19.61
C SER A 77 -9.18 1.11 20.50
N GLY A 78 -8.63 2.16 21.11
CA GLY A 78 -7.53 2.06 22.07
C GLY A 78 -6.12 2.17 21.47
N LEU A 79 -5.98 2.70 20.24
CA LEU A 79 -4.67 2.94 19.63
C LEU A 79 -3.82 3.86 20.52
N LYS A 80 -2.60 3.42 20.82
CA LYS A 80 -1.57 4.21 21.52
C LYS A 80 -0.44 4.59 20.57
N GLU A 81 0.06 3.63 19.83
CA GLU A 81 1.13 3.77 18.85
C GLU A 81 0.77 2.99 17.58
N PHE A 82 1.23 3.45 16.44
CA PHE A 82 1.04 2.70 15.19
C PHE A 82 1.88 1.43 15.20
N PRO A 83 1.28 0.26 14.90
CA PRO A 83 1.99 -1.02 14.94
C PRO A 83 2.96 -1.21 13.76
N MET A 84 2.91 -0.31 12.78
CA MET A 84 3.72 -0.31 11.56
C MET A 84 4.00 1.13 11.14
N PRO A 85 4.97 1.39 10.24
CA PRO A 85 5.15 2.71 9.65
C PRO A 85 3.86 3.22 9.05
N CYS A 86 3.38 4.35 9.55
CA CYS A 86 2.16 4.99 9.11
C CYS A 86 2.46 6.40 8.59
N VAL A 87 2.14 6.65 7.33
CA VAL A 87 2.42 7.93 6.65
C VAL A 87 1.14 8.71 6.49
N PHE A 88 1.16 9.96 6.94
CA PHE A 88 0.08 10.93 6.78
C PHE A 88 0.48 11.98 5.77
N THR A 89 -0.12 11.95 4.58
CA THR A 89 0.18 12.89 3.51
C THR A 89 -0.92 13.94 3.36
N ASN A 90 -0.51 15.19 3.15
CA ASN A 90 -1.39 16.30 2.85
C ASN A 90 -1.30 16.60 1.35
N CYS A 91 -1.77 15.67 0.53
CA CYS A 91 -1.55 15.68 -0.91
C CYS A 91 -2.59 16.47 -1.72
N HIS A 92 -3.71 16.86 -1.11
CA HIS A 92 -4.71 17.73 -1.76
C HIS A 92 -4.35 19.19 -1.58
N ASN A 93 -3.27 19.61 -2.22
CA ASN A 93 -2.73 20.96 -2.11
C ASN A 93 -3.75 22.07 -2.45
N CYS A 94 -4.75 21.78 -3.28
CA CYS A 94 -5.84 22.67 -3.58
C CYS A 94 -6.64 23.08 -2.32
N LEU A 95 -6.67 22.24 -1.29
CA LEU A 95 -7.32 22.56 -0.03
C LEU A 95 -6.66 23.75 0.69
N CYS A 96 -5.37 23.99 0.47
CA CYS A 96 -4.66 25.12 1.03
C CYS A 96 -5.11 26.46 0.42
N ALA A 97 -5.67 26.47 -0.78
CA ALA A 97 -6.12 27.65 -1.51
C ALA A 97 -7.59 28.00 -1.28
N VAL A 98 -8.35 27.12 -0.64
CA VAL A 98 -9.80 27.31 -0.44
C VAL A 98 -10.11 28.43 0.55
N GLY A 99 -9.19 28.74 1.45
CA GLY A 99 -9.38 29.68 2.55
C GLY A 99 -10.14 29.05 3.74
N GLY A 100 -10.16 29.78 4.87
CA GLY A 100 -10.69 29.29 6.13
C GLY A 100 -9.70 28.42 6.90
N THR A 101 -10.12 27.95 8.08
CA THR A 101 -9.23 27.25 9.03
C THR A 101 -9.35 25.73 8.98
N ILE A 102 -10.42 25.19 8.40
CA ILE A 102 -10.73 23.74 8.46
C ILE A 102 -9.58 22.90 7.95
N ASN A 103 -9.06 23.21 6.77
CA ASN A 103 -7.97 22.42 6.17
C ASN A 103 -6.66 22.58 6.95
N THR A 104 -6.38 23.79 7.43
CA THR A 104 -5.22 24.05 8.30
C THR A 104 -5.33 23.28 9.60
N ASP A 105 -6.51 23.21 10.19
CA ASP A 105 -6.73 22.47 11.43
C ASP A 105 -6.62 20.96 11.22
N VAL A 106 -7.10 20.44 10.09
CA VAL A 106 -6.92 19.04 9.67
C VAL A 106 -5.43 18.70 9.56
N HIS A 107 -4.62 19.53 8.90
CA HIS A 107 -3.18 19.31 8.77
C HIS A 107 -2.45 19.36 10.13
N LYS A 108 -2.79 20.31 11.00
CA LYS A 108 -2.24 20.39 12.38
C LYS A 108 -2.65 19.18 13.21
N TYR A 109 -3.88 18.68 13.02
CA TYR A 109 -4.34 17.48 13.70
C TYR A 109 -3.50 16.27 13.31
N ALA A 110 -3.24 16.06 12.00
CA ALA A 110 -2.39 14.96 11.53
C ALA A 110 -0.97 15.06 12.08
N GLU A 111 -0.37 16.27 12.06
CA GLU A 111 0.97 16.48 12.62
C GLU A 111 1.02 16.12 14.12
N SER A 112 0.01 16.56 14.89
CA SER A 112 -0.08 16.24 16.30
C SER A 112 -0.29 14.75 16.57
N ALA A 113 -1.09 14.07 15.74
CA ALA A 113 -1.32 12.65 15.83
C ALA A 113 -0.05 11.84 15.52
N CYS A 114 0.71 12.26 14.50
CA CYS A 114 2.01 11.65 14.20
C CYS A 114 3.00 11.78 15.37
N LYS A 115 3.09 12.95 15.97
CA LYS A 115 3.93 13.18 17.16
C LYS A 115 3.50 12.33 18.35
N LYS A 116 2.19 12.14 18.52
CA LYS A 116 1.62 11.36 19.63
C LYS A 116 1.77 9.86 19.45
N SER A 117 1.58 9.35 18.25
CA SER A 117 1.42 7.91 17.96
C SER A 117 2.52 7.32 17.07
N GLY A 118 3.58 8.08 16.75
CA GLY A 118 4.75 7.58 16.04
C GLY A 118 4.62 7.56 14.50
N GLY A 119 3.70 8.34 13.91
CA GLY A 119 3.53 8.42 12.46
C GLY A 119 4.56 9.32 11.76
N ILE A 120 4.60 9.24 10.44
CA ILE A 120 5.37 10.10 9.55
C ILE A 120 4.43 11.15 8.96
N PHE A 121 4.68 12.40 9.24
CA PHE A 121 3.90 13.50 8.70
C PHE A 121 4.56 14.07 7.45
N VAL A 122 3.84 14.09 6.33
CA VAL A 122 4.26 14.72 5.08
C VAL A 122 3.44 15.99 4.88
N PRO A 123 4.04 17.17 4.96
CA PRO A 123 3.31 18.42 4.85
C PRO A 123 2.72 18.64 3.45
N PRO A 124 1.76 19.59 3.30
CA PRO A 124 1.25 19.97 1.99
C PRO A 124 2.38 20.48 1.09
N HIS A 125 2.23 20.27 -0.22
CA HIS A 125 3.17 20.65 -1.29
C HIS A 125 4.46 19.82 -1.38
N GLU A 126 4.65 18.82 -0.52
CA GLU A 126 5.83 17.95 -0.58
C GLU A 126 5.65 16.80 -1.58
N ALA A 127 4.59 16.03 -1.43
CA ALA A 127 4.35 14.88 -2.29
C ALA A 127 2.89 14.41 -2.28
N VAL A 128 2.49 13.71 -3.32
CA VAL A 128 1.27 12.91 -3.32
C VAL A 128 1.54 11.55 -2.69
N ILE A 129 0.52 10.99 -2.02
CA ILE A 129 0.65 9.76 -1.24
C ILE A 129 1.24 8.60 -2.03
N HIS A 130 0.77 8.37 -3.25
CA HIS A 130 1.22 7.25 -4.10
C HIS A 130 2.73 7.31 -4.40
N GLN A 131 3.23 8.51 -4.72
CA GLN A 131 4.66 8.68 -4.99
C GLN A 131 5.48 8.56 -3.72
N TYR A 132 5.06 9.23 -2.64
CA TYR A 132 5.77 9.16 -1.37
C TYR A 132 5.89 7.72 -0.85
N MET A 133 4.77 6.98 -0.83
CA MET A 133 4.78 5.58 -0.41
C MET A 133 5.73 4.75 -1.27
N ARG A 134 5.67 4.90 -2.58
CA ARG A 134 6.45 4.12 -3.54
C ARG A 134 7.95 4.43 -3.52
N GLU A 135 8.32 5.69 -3.29
CA GLU A 135 9.71 6.14 -3.36
C GLU A 135 10.43 6.09 -2.02
N MET A 136 9.70 6.30 -0.92
CA MET A 136 10.28 6.47 0.40
C MET A 136 10.04 5.30 1.37
N ILE A 137 8.98 4.54 1.17
CA ILE A 137 8.52 3.57 2.16
C ILE A 137 8.56 2.14 1.64
N VAL A 138 7.90 1.88 0.49
CA VAL A 138 7.65 0.52 -0.01
C VAL A 138 8.86 -0.04 -0.72
N LYS A 139 9.19 -1.29 -0.41
CA LYS A 139 10.23 -2.07 -1.08
C LYS A 139 9.61 -3.19 -1.92
N SER A 140 10.41 -3.76 -2.81
CA SER A 140 9.97 -4.92 -3.59
C SER A 140 9.55 -6.08 -2.68
N GLY A 141 8.34 -6.58 -2.88
CA GLY A 141 7.75 -7.66 -2.09
C GLY A 141 7.07 -7.23 -0.80
N ASP A 142 6.93 -5.93 -0.53
CA ASP A 142 6.14 -5.42 0.59
C ASP A 142 4.65 -5.35 0.23
N MET A 143 3.81 -5.42 1.26
CA MET A 143 2.38 -5.13 1.21
C MET A 143 2.08 -3.89 2.02
N SER A 144 1.51 -2.89 1.37
CA SER A 144 1.08 -1.65 2.02
C SER A 144 -0.41 -1.44 1.84
N ILE A 145 -1.06 -0.87 2.85
CA ILE A 145 -2.44 -0.43 2.76
C ILE A 145 -2.49 1.09 2.69
N VAL A 146 -3.26 1.61 1.76
CA VAL A 146 -3.41 3.06 1.58
C VAL A 146 -4.89 3.41 1.59
N SER A 147 -5.27 4.40 2.39
CA SER A 147 -6.64 4.90 2.45
C SER A 147 -6.89 5.88 1.32
N ASP A 148 -7.22 5.40 0.15
CA ASP A 148 -7.58 6.23 -1.00
C ASP A 148 -8.85 5.69 -1.66
N SER A 149 -9.45 6.49 -2.54
CA SER A 149 -10.71 6.16 -3.23
C SER A 149 -10.53 5.21 -4.43
N HIS A 150 -9.30 4.88 -4.80
CA HIS A 150 -8.97 4.05 -5.97
C HIS A 150 -7.76 3.14 -5.77
#